data_df89230b0df502c299edb1d2a914ec41
#
_entry.id   df89230b0df502c299edb1d2a914ec41
#
_cell.length_a   1.000
_cell.length_b   1.000
_cell.length_c   1.000
_cell.angle_alpha   90.00
_cell.angle_beta   90.00
_cell.angle_gamma   90.00
#
_symmetry.space_group_name_H-M   'P 1'
#
loop_
_entity.id
_entity.type
_entity.pdbx_description
1 polymer ?
#
loop_
_entity_poly.entity_id
_entity_poly.type
_entity_poly.pdbx_seq_one_letter_code
_entity_poly.pdbx_strand_id
1 'polypeptide(L)'
;GALGSDTGGSIRQPAAFCGVVGLKPTYGRVSRYGLVAFASSLDQIGPLANNVWDVALLLQAIAGSDARDSTSVQRPDEDYLEDLGKDVQGFKIGVPSEWFSSGLDPQIEQAVQGAIKTLEGLGCRVKEVHLPHTEHAISTYYIIAPAEASSNLARYDGVKYGYRSPDATNLEDMFRSARSQGFGDEVKRRIMIGTYALSSGYYDAYFLKASKVRTLLKNDYLEAFKQVDFLVGPTTPSLPFKMGEKTTDPLQMYLMDVYTVTANLAGLPGLALPCGFSQEGLPIGLQIQAPHFEEAKLLRLAHALEAELGVERPELAVDR
;
A
#
# COMPACT_ATOMS: atom_id res chain seq x y z
N GLY A 1 -17.32 -5.88 4.20
CA GLY A 1 -16.18 -5.00 3.94
C GLY A 1 -15.56 -4.46 5.23
N ALA A 2 -14.39 -3.88 5.10
CA ALA A 2 -13.64 -3.26 6.18
C ALA A 2 -12.92 -2.00 5.66
N LEU A 3 -12.48 -1.14 6.58
CA LEU A 3 -11.55 -0.06 6.29
C LEU A 3 -10.18 -0.40 6.85
N GLY A 4 -9.14 -0.04 6.12
CA GLY A 4 -7.76 -0.17 6.54
C GLY A 4 -6.99 1.13 6.33
N SER A 5 -5.73 1.16 6.77
CA SER A 5 -4.78 2.22 6.45
C SER A 5 -3.56 1.62 5.75
N ASP A 6 -3.03 2.33 4.76
CA ASP A 6 -1.94 1.88 3.91
C ASP A 6 -0.86 2.96 3.87
N THR A 7 0.28 2.67 4.47
CA THR A 7 1.45 3.55 4.49
C THR A 7 2.52 3.07 3.52
N GLY A 8 2.64 1.75 3.34
CA GLY A 8 3.63 1.11 2.46
C GLY A 8 3.09 -0.13 1.75
N GLY A 9 1.79 -0.41 1.86
CA GLY A 9 1.15 -1.61 1.31
C GLY A 9 0.13 -2.26 2.24
N SER A 10 -0.13 -1.65 3.41
CA SER A 10 -0.86 -2.30 4.51
C SER A 10 -2.37 -2.50 4.28
N ILE A 11 -2.92 -2.09 3.13
CA ILE A 11 -4.22 -2.53 2.59
C ILE A 11 -4.00 -3.60 1.52
N ARG A 12 -3.14 -3.33 0.54
CA ARG A 12 -2.96 -4.15 -0.66
C ARG A 12 -2.28 -5.49 -0.35
N GLN A 13 -1.23 -5.49 0.47
CA GLN A 13 -0.51 -6.70 0.84
C GLN A 13 -1.39 -7.67 1.65
N PRO A 14 -2.06 -7.27 2.76
CA PRO A 14 -2.96 -8.17 3.45
C PRO A 14 -4.18 -8.59 2.61
N ALA A 15 -4.66 -7.73 1.70
CA ALA A 15 -5.70 -8.13 0.75
C ALA A 15 -5.23 -9.27 -0.15
N ALA A 16 -4.01 -9.20 -0.70
CA ALA A 16 -3.40 -10.26 -1.48
C ALA A 16 -3.26 -11.56 -0.68
N PHE A 17 -2.77 -11.48 0.56
CA PHE A 17 -2.59 -12.66 1.43
C PHE A 17 -3.89 -13.29 1.90
N CYS A 18 -4.96 -12.52 2.00
CA CYS A 18 -6.28 -13.02 2.42
C CYS A 18 -7.21 -13.36 1.24
N GLY A 19 -6.75 -13.20 0.00
CA GLY A 19 -7.58 -13.46 -1.19
C GLY A 19 -8.78 -12.53 -1.28
N VAL A 20 -8.66 -11.27 -0.87
CA VAL A 20 -9.71 -10.24 -0.95
C VAL A 20 -9.24 -9.07 -1.81
N VAL A 21 -10.16 -8.16 -2.13
CA VAL A 21 -9.84 -6.94 -2.86
C VAL A 21 -9.53 -5.82 -1.87
N GLY A 22 -8.45 -5.09 -2.09
CA GLY A 22 -8.07 -3.94 -1.25
C GLY A 22 -7.60 -2.76 -2.10
N LEU A 23 -8.18 -1.58 -1.86
CA LEU A 23 -7.85 -0.35 -2.57
C LEU A 23 -7.20 0.67 -1.64
N LYS A 24 -6.01 1.11 -1.99
CA LYS A 24 -5.41 2.34 -1.49
C LYS A 24 -5.72 3.46 -2.47
N PRO A 25 -6.59 4.43 -2.13
CA PRO A 25 -6.87 5.57 -3.02
C PRO A 25 -5.65 6.48 -3.19
N THR A 26 -5.76 7.45 -4.07
CA THR A 26 -4.80 8.56 -4.18
C THR A 26 -4.63 9.25 -2.83
N TYR A 27 -3.41 9.64 -2.50
CA TYR A 27 -3.12 10.39 -1.28
C TYR A 27 -3.98 11.64 -1.18
N GLY A 28 -4.71 11.77 -0.06
CA GLY A 28 -5.63 12.88 0.20
C GLY A 28 -7.05 12.71 -0.39
N ARG A 29 -7.38 11.59 -1.07
CA ARG A 29 -8.74 11.35 -1.59
C ARG A 29 -9.73 11.00 -0.48
N VAL A 30 -9.28 10.36 0.57
CA VAL A 30 -10.05 10.03 1.77
C VAL A 30 -9.42 10.72 2.97
N SER A 31 -10.25 11.36 3.80
CA SER A 31 -9.81 12.04 5.02
C SER A 31 -9.16 11.05 6.00
N ARG A 32 -8.11 11.50 6.66
CA ARG A 32 -7.42 10.78 7.74
C ARG A 32 -7.81 11.28 9.13
N TYR A 33 -8.81 12.16 9.21
CA TYR A 33 -9.28 12.65 10.51
C TYR A 33 -9.77 11.49 11.37
N GLY A 34 -9.20 11.36 12.58
CA GLY A 34 -9.47 10.24 13.48
C GLY A 34 -8.48 9.08 13.37
N LEU A 35 -7.63 9.04 12.34
CA LEU A 35 -6.54 8.06 12.23
C LEU A 35 -5.34 8.52 13.06
N VAL A 36 -4.74 7.59 13.82
CA VAL A 36 -3.43 7.82 14.46
C VAL A 36 -2.37 7.94 13.37
N ALA A 37 -1.72 9.10 13.27
CA ALA A 37 -0.72 9.35 12.25
C ALA A 37 0.53 8.51 12.49
N PHE A 38 0.96 7.76 11.47
CA PHE A 38 2.25 7.08 11.43
C PHE A 38 3.23 7.87 10.54
N ALA A 39 2.99 7.92 9.23
CA ALA A 39 3.80 8.70 8.29
C ALA A 39 2.91 9.68 7.51
N SER A 40 2.95 10.95 7.89
CA SER A 40 2.00 11.97 7.43
C SER A 40 1.98 12.17 5.91
N SER A 41 3.10 11.93 5.22
CA SER A 41 3.19 12.05 3.77
C SER A 41 2.84 10.79 3.00
N LEU A 42 2.48 9.68 3.69
CA LEU A 42 2.28 8.36 3.10
C LEU A 42 0.94 7.73 3.48
N ASP A 43 0.50 7.90 4.74
CA ASP A 43 -0.70 7.26 5.27
C ASP A 43 -1.94 7.57 4.42
N GLN A 44 -2.71 6.54 4.08
CA GLN A 44 -3.97 6.67 3.37
C GLN A 44 -4.97 5.62 3.86
N ILE A 45 -6.21 6.04 4.10
CA ILE A 45 -7.32 5.13 4.42
C ILE A 45 -7.93 4.62 3.11
N GLY A 46 -8.35 3.35 3.10
CA GLY A 46 -9.04 2.75 1.98
C GLY A 46 -9.81 1.50 2.34
N PRO A 47 -10.70 1.02 1.45
CA PRO A 47 -11.56 -0.12 1.67
C PRO A 47 -10.90 -1.46 1.36
N LEU A 48 -11.38 -2.51 2.09
CA LEU A 48 -11.19 -3.92 1.75
C LEU A 48 -12.57 -4.59 1.67
N ALA A 49 -12.77 -5.43 0.66
CA ALA A 49 -14.01 -6.18 0.51
C ALA A 49 -13.78 -7.46 -0.30
N ASN A 50 -14.85 -8.24 -0.48
CA ASN A 50 -14.78 -9.51 -1.18
C ASN A 50 -14.68 -9.37 -2.70
N ASN A 51 -15.11 -8.26 -3.27
CA ASN A 51 -15.15 -8.00 -4.69
C ASN A 51 -14.92 -6.51 -4.97
N VAL A 52 -14.67 -6.18 -6.23
CA VAL A 52 -14.40 -4.81 -6.67
C VAL A 52 -15.63 -3.91 -6.52
N TRP A 53 -16.85 -4.43 -6.73
CA TRP A 53 -18.09 -3.66 -6.54
C TRP A 53 -18.23 -3.15 -5.11
N ASP A 54 -18.04 -4.01 -4.12
CA ASP A 54 -18.14 -3.63 -2.71
C ASP A 54 -17.03 -2.64 -2.30
N VAL A 55 -15.82 -2.77 -2.88
CA VAL A 55 -14.73 -1.81 -2.70
C VAL A 55 -15.10 -0.45 -3.25
N ALA A 56 -15.71 -0.39 -4.45
CA ALA A 56 -16.18 0.84 -5.06
C ALA A 56 -17.28 1.51 -4.23
N LEU A 57 -18.24 0.73 -3.73
CA LEU A 57 -19.32 1.20 -2.86
C LEU A 57 -18.78 1.79 -1.55
N LEU A 58 -17.82 1.11 -0.93
CA LEU A 58 -17.17 1.61 0.29
C LEU A 58 -16.35 2.87 0.00
N LEU A 59 -15.63 2.93 -1.13
CA LEU A 59 -14.91 4.14 -1.53
C LEU A 59 -15.87 5.31 -1.75
N GLN A 60 -17.01 5.07 -2.42
CA GLN A 60 -18.05 6.07 -2.63
C GLN A 60 -18.53 6.69 -1.32
N ALA A 61 -18.62 5.89 -0.26
CA ALA A 61 -19.08 6.34 1.05
C ALA A 61 -18.04 7.16 1.83
N ILE A 62 -16.74 6.95 1.59
CA ILE A 62 -15.67 7.56 2.39
C ILE A 62 -14.81 8.59 1.65
N ALA A 63 -14.88 8.62 0.32
CA ALA A 63 -14.17 9.60 -0.49
C ALA A 63 -14.80 10.98 -0.35
N GLY A 64 -13.97 12.02 -0.39
CA GLY A 64 -14.46 13.38 -0.33
C GLY A 64 -13.51 14.33 0.37
N SER A 65 -13.84 15.62 0.35
CA SER A 65 -13.06 16.67 1.00
C SER A 65 -13.46 16.81 2.48
N ASP A 66 -12.49 16.91 3.37
CA ASP A 66 -12.71 17.16 4.81
C ASP A 66 -11.79 18.28 5.31
N ALA A 67 -12.38 19.39 5.74
CA ALA A 67 -11.64 20.54 6.27
C ALA A 67 -10.86 20.26 7.55
N ARG A 68 -11.12 19.13 8.23
CA ARG A 68 -10.41 18.71 9.44
C ARG A 68 -9.10 17.97 9.14
N ASP A 69 -8.88 17.55 7.89
CA ASP A 69 -7.62 17.00 7.40
C ASP A 69 -7.01 17.94 6.38
N SER A 70 -5.91 18.61 6.75
CA SER A 70 -5.22 19.57 5.88
C SER A 70 -4.64 18.97 4.60
N THR A 71 -4.55 17.64 4.52
CA THR A 71 -4.07 16.90 3.35
C THR A 71 -5.21 16.42 2.45
N SER A 72 -6.46 16.55 2.90
CA SER A 72 -7.63 16.20 2.10
C SER A 72 -7.75 17.12 0.88
N VAL A 73 -7.80 16.51 -0.30
CA VAL A 73 -7.81 17.26 -1.57
C VAL A 73 -9.23 17.68 -1.90
N GLN A 74 -9.42 18.96 -2.21
CA GLN A 74 -10.70 19.48 -2.68
C GLN A 74 -10.90 19.08 -4.15
N ARG A 75 -11.76 18.10 -4.37
CA ARG A 75 -12.18 17.64 -5.69
C ARG A 75 -13.68 17.40 -5.70
N PRO A 76 -14.35 17.52 -6.85
CA PRO A 76 -15.74 17.10 -6.99
C PRO A 76 -15.94 15.66 -6.54
N ASP A 77 -17.13 15.36 -6.05
CA ASP A 77 -17.54 13.99 -5.82
C ASP A 77 -17.59 13.24 -7.16
N GLU A 78 -17.18 12.00 -7.14
CA GLU A 78 -17.09 11.13 -8.29
C GLU A 78 -17.93 9.87 -8.03
N ASP A 79 -18.71 9.44 -9.00
CA ASP A 79 -19.45 8.19 -8.89
C ASP A 79 -18.55 7.02 -9.33
N TYR A 80 -18.06 6.29 -8.35
CA TYR A 80 -17.17 5.14 -8.58
C TYR A 80 -17.92 3.90 -9.08
N LEU A 81 -19.24 3.90 -9.07
CA LEU A 81 -20.09 2.80 -9.52
C LEU A 81 -20.55 2.97 -10.97
N GLU A 82 -20.63 4.20 -11.48
CA GLU A 82 -21.19 4.53 -12.79
C GLU A 82 -20.51 3.78 -13.95
N ASP A 83 -19.20 3.60 -13.86
CA ASP A 83 -18.38 3.00 -14.92
C ASP A 83 -18.08 1.51 -14.72
N LEU A 84 -18.51 0.93 -13.61
CA LEU A 84 -18.34 -0.51 -13.37
C LEU A 84 -19.12 -1.32 -14.43
N GLY A 85 -18.43 -2.28 -15.04
CA GLY A 85 -19.01 -3.10 -16.12
C GLY A 85 -18.98 -2.48 -17.52
N LYS A 86 -18.50 -1.24 -17.68
CA LYS A 86 -18.21 -0.70 -19.02
C LYS A 86 -17.00 -1.40 -19.65
N ASP A 87 -16.97 -1.39 -20.97
CA ASP A 87 -15.89 -2.00 -21.77
C ASP A 87 -14.51 -1.38 -21.45
N VAL A 88 -13.48 -2.20 -21.38
CA VAL A 88 -12.08 -1.83 -21.12
C VAL A 88 -11.19 -1.92 -22.35
N GLN A 89 -11.78 -2.21 -23.51
CA GLN A 89 -11.07 -2.32 -24.78
C GLN A 89 -10.25 -1.05 -25.07
N GLY A 90 -9.02 -1.26 -25.47
CA GLY A 90 -8.10 -0.19 -25.85
C GLY A 90 -7.34 0.46 -24.70
N PHE A 91 -7.63 0.14 -23.43
CA PHE A 91 -6.81 0.56 -22.30
C PHE A 91 -5.37 0.09 -22.48
N LYS A 92 -4.42 0.94 -22.14
CA LYS A 92 -2.99 0.65 -22.24
C LYS A 92 -2.45 0.24 -20.88
N ILE A 93 -1.94 -0.99 -20.82
CA ILE A 93 -1.39 -1.61 -19.62
C ILE A 93 0.14 -1.62 -19.71
N GLY A 94 0.80 -1.01 -18.75
CA GLY A 94 2.24 -1.10 -18.58
C GLY A 94 2.60 -2.24 -17.63
N VAL A 95 3.58 -3.04 -18.01
CA VAL A 95 4.15 -4.09 -17.18
C VAL A 95 5.58 -3.68 -16.86
N PRO A 96 5.87 -3.21 -15.62
CA PRO A 96 7.24 -2.84 -15.27
C PRO A 96 8.16 -4.06 -15.22
N SER A 97 9.22 -4.06 -16.01
CA SER A 97 10.17 -5.19 -16.06
C SER A 97 10.86 -5.44 -14.72
N GLU A 98 11.06 -4.38 -13.93
CA GLU A 98 11.67 -4.44 -12.60
C GLU A 98 10.83 -5.23 -11.59
N TRP A 99 9.51 -5.38 -11.82
CA TRP A 99 8.62 -6.13 -10.94
C TRP A 99 8.66 -7.65 -11.18
N PHE A 100 9.31 -8.10 -12.26
CA PHE A 100 9.47 -9.51 -12.63
C PHE A 100 10.94 -9.94 -12.56
N SER A 101 11.68 -9.37 -11.61
CA SER A 101 13.09 -9.66 -11.39
C SER A 101 13.31 -10.88 -10.46
N SER A 102 14.56 -11.25 -10.25
CA SER A 102 14.95 -12.35 -9.35
C SER A 102 14.39 -12.17 -7.93
N GLY A 103 13.79 -13.23 -7.38
CA GLY A 103 13.21 -13.22 -6.03
C GLY A 103 11.68 -13.24 -5.99
N LEU A 104 11.01 -13.11 -7.13
CA LEU A 104 9.58 -13.35 -7.26
C LEU A 104 9.30 -14.87 -7.25
N ASP A 105 8.31 -15.29 -6.46
CA ASP A 105 7.87 -16.69 -6.45
C ASP A 105 7.33 -17.09 -7.83
N PRO A 106 7.78 -18.23 -8.41
CA PRO A 106 7.35 -18.65 -9.76
C PRO A 106 5.84 -18.87 -9.89
N GLN A 107 5.14 -19.28 -8.84
CA GLN A 107 3.68 -19.47 -8.88
C GLN A 107 2.97 -18.10 -8.95
N ILE A 108 3.49 -17.09 -8.24
CA ILE A 108 2.99 -15.72 -8.33
C ILE A 108 3.24 -15.15 -9.73
N GLU A 109 4.45 -15.32 -10.26
CA GLU A 109 4.79 -14.86 -11.60
C GLU A 109 3.84 -15.47 -12.63
N GLN A 110 3.64 -16.80 -12.59
CA GLN A 110 2.75 -17.51 -13.51
C GLN A 110 1.29 -17.01 -13.43
N ALA A 111 0.75 -16.82 -12.22
CA ALA A 111 -0.62 -16.35 -12.01
C ALA A 111 -0.79 -14.90 -12.52
N VAL A 112 0.15 -14.02 -12.21
CA VAL A 112 0.12 -12.62 -12.65
C VAL A 112 0.26 -12.51 -14.18
N GLN A 113 1.16 -13.28 -14.79
CA GLN A 113 1.28 -13.34 -16.25
C GLN A 113 0.01 -13.88 -16.91
N GLY A 114 -0.67 -14.85 -16.28
CA GLY A 114 -1.99 -15.33 -16.70
C GLY A 114 -3.04 -14.22 -16.70
N ALA A 115 -3.12 -13.45 -15.62
CA ALA A 115 -4.04 -12.33 -15.50
C ALA A 115 -3.73 -11.19 -16.53
N ILE A 116 -2.45 -10.94 -16.81
CA ILE A 116 -2.05 -9.99 -17.86
C ILE A 116 -2.56 -10.47 -19.24
N LYS A 117 -2.47 -11.77 -19.55
CA LYS A 117 -3.03 -12.33 -20.78
C LYS A 117 -4.57 -12.22 -20.83
N THR A 118 -5.23 -12.34 -19.69
CA THR A 118 -6.68 -12.09 -19.59
C THR A 118 -7.01 -10.64 -19.96
N LEU A 119 -6.22 -9.65 -19.51
CA LEU A 119 -6.39 -8.25 -19.92
C LEU A 119 -6.20 -8.07 -21.44
N GLU A 120 -5.24 -8.76 -22.06
CA GLU A 120 -5.10 -8.77 -23.53
C GLU A 120 -6.35 -9.36 -24.21
N GLY A 121 -6.90 -10.44 -23.66
CA GLY A 121 -8.16 -11.04 -24.11
C GLY A 121 -9.37 -10.11 -24.04
N LEU A 122 -9.41 -9.23 -23.03
CA LEU A 122 -10.38 -8.16 -22.89
C LEU A 122 -10.13 -6.95 -23.83
N GLY A 123 -9.15 -7.05 -24.73
CA GLY A 123 -8.82 -6.01 -25.73
C GLY A 123 -7.94 -4.89 -25.20
N CYS A 124 -7.33 -5.02 -24.04
CA CYS A 124 -6.33 -4.11 -23.56
C CYS A 124 -5.02 -4.24 -24.35
N ARG A 125 -4.24 -3.17 -24.42
CA ARG A 125 -2.93 -3.14 -25.10
C ARG A 125 -1.83 -3.22 -24.07
N VAL A 126 -1.17 -4.36 -23.97
CA VAL A 126 -0.08 -4.58 -23.01
C VAL A 126 1.26 -4.18 -23.63
N LYS A 127 2.11 -3.51 -22.85
CA LYS A 127 3.51 -3.21 -23.20
C LYS A 127 4.39 -3.20 -21.97
N GLU A 128 5.65 -3.53 -22.18
CA GLU A 128 6.69 -3.34 -21.17
C GLU A 128 6.98 -1.86 -20.94
N VAL A 129 7.22 -1.49 -19.68
CA VAL A 129 7.67 -0.17 -19.25
C VAL A 129 8.78 -0.30 -18.22
N HIS A 130 9.50 0.79 -17.95
CA HIS A 130 10.61 0.82 -17.00
C HIS A 130 10.37 1.82 -15.89
N LEU A 131 10.73 1.39 -14.67
CA LEU A 131 10.73 2.20 -13.45
C LEU A 131 12.13 2.12 -12.79
N PRO A 132 13.15 2.76 -13.39
CA PRO A 132 14.57 2.49 -13.12
C PRO A 132 15.01 2.75 -11.68
N HIS A 133 14.29 3.60 -10.91
CA HIS A 133 14.65 3.88 -9.52
C HIS A 133 13.96 2.96 -8.50
N THR A 134 13.15 1.99 -8.94
CA THR A 134 12.39 1.07 -8.05
C THR A 134 13.30 0.30 -7.09
N GLU A 135 14.53 -0.03 -7.47
CA GLU A 135 15.53 -0.68 -6.60
C GLU A 135 15.80 0.10 -5.29
N HIS A 136 15.59 1.41 -5.29
CA HIS A 136 15.81 2.27 -4.14
C HIS A 136 14.55 2.48 -3.27
N ALA A 137 13.40 1.91 -3.66
CA ALA A 137 12.11 2.19 -3.03
C ALA A 137 12.05 1.76 -1.56
N ILE A 138 12.50 0.54 -1.26
CA ILE A 138 12.52 0.00 0.12
C ILE A 138 13.37 0.87 1.03
N SER A 139 14.62 1.17 0.64
CA SER A 139 15.51 1.99 1.46
C SER A 139 14.96 3.41 1.65
N THR A 140 14.37 3.98 0.61
CA THR A 140 13.73 5.32 0.67
C THR A 140 12.55 5.32 1.65
N TYR A 141 11.68 4.32 1.55
CA TYR A 141 10.53 4.19 2.43
C TYR A 141 10.94 4.01 3.90
N TYR A 142 11.89 3.12 4.18
CA TYR A 142 12.35 2.82 5.55
C TYR A 142 13.24 3.92 6.17
N ILE A 143 13.54 4.98 5.44
CA ILE A 143 14.08 6.24 5.98
C ILE A 143 12.95 7.24 6.23
N ILE A 144 12.10 7.49 5.23
CA ILE A 144 11.06 8.52 5.31
C ILE A 144 9.98 8.14 6.35
N ALA A 145 9.42 6.94 6.25
CA ALA A 145 8.32 6.52 7.13
C ALA A 145 8.73 6.49 8.62
N PRO A 146 9.87 5.91 9.04
CA PRO A 146 10.35 6.01 10.41
C PRO A 146 10.66 7.44 10.86
N ALA A 147 11.22 8.29 9.99
CA ALA A 147 11.49 9.69 10.30
C ALA A 147 10.20 10.44 10.66
N GLU A 148 9.16 10.31 9.83
CA GLU A 148 7.85 10.89 10.08
C GLU A 148 7.17 10.26 11.31
N ALA A 149 7.26 8.94 11.50
CA ALA A 149 6.73 8.24 12.65
C ALA A 149 7.37 8.72 13.96
N SER A 150 8.69 8.94 13.99
CA SER A 150 9.38 9.46 15.18
C SER A 150 8.82 10.81 15.62
N SER A 151 8.47 11.69 14.67
CA SER A 151 7.84 12.97 14.93
C SER A 151 6.38 12.85 15.33
N ASN A 152 5.60 12.04 14.59
CA ASN A 152 4.17 11.87 14.84
C ASN A 152 3.88 11.17 16.19
N LEU A 153 4.67 10.17 16.53
CA LEU A 153 4.49 9.40 17.78
C LEU A 153 5.12 10.07 19.00
N ALA A 154 5.85 11.20 18.83
CA ALA A 154 6.41 11.96 19.94
C ALA A 154 5.34 12.47 20.91
N ARG A 155 4.11 12.72 20.43
CA ARG A 155 2.98 13.21 21.25
C ARG A 155 2.45 12.20 22.27
N TYR A 156 2.77 10.91 22.12
CA TYR A 156 2.35 9.85 23.03
C TYR A 156 3.38 9.69 24.14
N ASP A 157 3.37 10.61 25.09
CA ASP A 157 4.35 10.77 26.17
C ASP A 157 3.74 10.48 27.58
N GLY A 158 2.44 10.13 27.64
CA GLY A 158 1.73 9.88 28.89
C GLY A 158 1.21 11.14 29.58
N VAL A 159 1.47 12.35 29.07
CA VAL A 159 0.93 13.60 29.65
C VAL A 159 -0.51 13.81 29.23
N LYS A 160 -0.76 13.90 27.92
CA LYS A 160 -2.09 14.14 27.35
C LYS A 160 -2.58 12.93 26.56
N TYR A 161 -1.69 12.20 25.90
CA TYR A 161 -2.01 11.07 25.06
C TYR A 161 -1.15 9.85 25.39
N GLY A 162 -1.67 8.67 25.08
CA GLY A 162 -0.96 7.41 25.22
C GLY A 162 -1.03 6.81 26.63
N TYR A 163 -0.22 5.77 26.82
CA TYR A 163 -0.13 5.06 28.08
C TYR A 163 0.53 5.92 29.16
N ARG A 164 -0.07 5.97 30.35
CA ARG A 164 0.51 6.57 31.54
C ARG A 164 0.70 5.48 32.59
N SER A 165 1.95 5.23 32.96
CA SER A 165 2.26 4.27 34.02
C SER A 165 1.73 4.76 35.38
N PRO A 166 0.99 3.92 36.12
CA PRO A 166 0.54 4.26 37.47
C PRO A 166 1.69 4.35 38.48
N ASP A 167 2.82 3.71 38.16
CA ASP A 167 4.00 3.61 39.05
C ASP A 167 5.01 4.75 38.86
N ALA A 168 4.75 5.69 37.96
CA ALA A 168 5.63 6.79 37.70
C ALA A 168 5.69 7.76 38.90
N THR A 169 6.89 7.99 39.43
CA THR A 169 7.14 8.79 40.63
C THR A 169 7.43 10.27 40.31
N ASN A 170 7.81 10.55 39.09
CA ASN A 170 8.14 11.92 38.60
C ASN A 170 7.91 12.00 37.09
N LEU A 171 8.10 13.20 36.53
CA LEU A 171 7.86 13.48 35.10
C LEU A 171 8.77 12.66 34.17
N GLU A 172 10.04 12.51 34.53
CA GLU A 172 11.00 11.73 33.75
C GLU A 172 10.63 10.23 33.71
N ASP A 173 10.29 9.67 34.86
CA ASP A 173 9.80 8.30 34.96
C ASP A 173 8.52 8.09 34.15
N MET A 174 7.62 9.07 34.17
CA MET A 174 6.40 8.98 33.37
C MET A 174 6.70 8.94 31.88
N PHE A 175 7.58 9.82 31.37
CA PHE A 175 7.99 9.80 29.96
C PHE A 175 8.66 8.48 29.58
N ARG A 176 9.62 8.02 30.39
CA ARG A 176 10.33 6.75 30.14
C ARG A 176 9.37 5.58 30.11
N SER A 177 8.50 5.47 31.10
CA SER A 177 7.53 4.39 31.20
C SER A 177 6.50 4.41 30.06
N ALA A 178 5.97 5.59 29.73
CA ALA A 178 5.04 5.76 28.61
C ALA A 178 5.66 5.26 27.28
N ARG A 179 6.92 5.61 27.02
CA ARG A 179 7.62 5.27 25.78
C ARG A 179 8.12 3.82 25.75
N SER A 180 8.58 3.28 26.89
CA SER A 180 9.12 1.92 26.94
C SER A 180 8.04 0.84 27.04
N GLN A 181 6.94 1.11 27.74
CA GLN A 181 5.85 0.15 27.98
C GLN A 181 4.67 0.35 27.01
N GLY A 182 4.41 1.58 26.58
CA GLY A 182 3.28 1.93 25.73
C GLY A 182 3.48 1.61 24.24
N PHE A 183 4.71 1.35 23.80
CA PHE A 183 5.02 0.99 22.41
C PHE A 183 5.58 -0.42 22.31
N GLY A 184 5.12 -1.18 21.30
CA GLY A 184 5.71 -2.46 20.93
C GLY A 184 7.12 -2.31 20.35
N ASP A 185 7.86 -3.42 20.27
CA ASP A 185 9.28 -3.40 19.92
C ASP A 185 9.55 -2.88 18.50
N GLU A 186 8.71 -3.24 17.52
CA GLU A 186 8.84 -2.74 16.15
C GLU A 186 8.61 -1.22 16.07
N VAL A 187 7.63 -0.70 16.80
CA VAL A 187 7.36 0.75 16.85
C VAL A 187 8.54 1.49 17.47
N LYS A 188 9.09 0.97 18.58
CA LYS A 188 10.30 1.52 19.23
C LYS A 188 11.48 1.54 18.26
N ARG A 189 11.69 0.44 17.51
CA ARG A 189 12.76 0.35 16.50
C ARG A 189 12.61 1.43 15.45
N ARG A 190 11.41 1.63 14.89
CA ARG A 190 11.15 2.66 13.88
C ARG A 190 11.31 4.07 14.42
N ILE A 191 10.88 4.34 15.65
CA ILE A 191 11.10 5.63 16.31
C ILE A 191 12.61 5.91 16.45
N MET A 192 13.41 4.91 16.85
CA MET A 192 14.87 5.07 16.99
C MET A 192 15.53 5.34 15.63
N ILE A 193 15.21 4.56 14.61
CA ILE A 193 15.72 4.76 13.24
C ILE A 193 15.36 6.16 12.73
N GLY A 194 14.10 6.56 12.89
CA GLY A 194 13.63 7.87 12.44
C GLY A 194 14.30 9.04 13.17
N THR A 195 14.45 8.92 14.49
CA THR A 195 15.17 9.93 15.30
C THR A 195 16.62 10.05 14.86
N TYR A 196 17.29 8.94 14.57
CA TYR A 196 18.66 8.93 14.04
C TYR A 196 18.74 9.62 12.68
N ALA A 197 17.84 9.25 11.73
CA ALA A 197 17.82 9.81 10.39
C ALA A 197 17.56 11.34 10.36
N LEU A 198 16.88 11.87 11.39
CA LEU A 198 16.60 13.31 11.55
C LEU A 198 17.62 14.05 12.41
N SER A 199 18.59 13.36 13.02
CA SER A 199 19.56 13.98 13.92
C SER A 199 20.59 14.84 13.18
N SER A 200 21.16 15.80 13.89
CA SER A 200 22.20 16.70 13.36
C SER A 200 23.39 15.91 12.81
N GLY A 201 23.83 16.25 11.61
CA GLY A 201 24.90 15.57 10.87
C GLY A 201 24.43 14.37 10.01
N TYR A 202 23.22 13.85 10.23
CA TYR A 202 22.67 12.72 9.46
C TYR A 202 21.49 13.10 8.58
N TYR A 203 20.81 14.21 8.87
CA TYR A 203 19.63 14.68 8.15
C TYR A 203 19.86 14.76 6.62
N ASP A 204 20.94 15.40 6.19
CA ASP A 204 21.25 15.55 4.76
C ASP A 204 21.61 14.22 4.11
N ALA A 205 22.35 13.37 4.82
CA ALA A 205 22.83 12.09 4.32
C ALA A 205 21.71 11.05 4.17
N TYR A 206 20.68 11.11 5.02
CA TYR A 206 19.58 10.13 5.03
C TYR A 206 18.26 10.74 4.58
N PHE A 207 17.64 11.61 5.41
CA PHE A 207 16.27 12.07 5.14
C PHE A 207 16.17 12.93 3.87
N LEU A 208 17.06 13.90 3.71
CA LEU A 208 17.06 14.75 2.52
C LEU A 208 17.39 13.95 1.26
N LYS A 209 18.36 13.03 1.34
CA LYS A 209 18.70 12.14 0.22
C LYS A 209 17.51 11.24 -0.15
N ALA A 210 16.86 10.60 0.82
CA ALA A 210 15.67 9.78 0.59
C ALA A 210 14.52 10.59 -0.03
N SER A 211 14.31 11.84 0.43
CA SER A 211 13.31 12.73 -0.15
C SER A 211 13.60 13.07 -1.63
N LYS A 212 14.87 13.25 -2.00
CA LYS A 212 15.27 13.43 -3.41
C LYS A 212 15.03 12.18 -4.24
N VAL A 213 15.37 10.99 -3.70
CA VAL A 213 15.11 9.71 -4.39
C VAL A 213 13.61 9.48 -4.54
N ARG A 214 12.78 9.82 -3.54
CA ARG A 214 11.32 9.79 -3.66
C ARG A 214 10.82 10.60 -4.86
N THR A 215 11.43 11.75 -5.13
CA THR A 215 11.08 12.57 -6.30
C THR A 215 11.43 11.84 -7.62
N LEU A 216 12.56 11.15 -7.68
CA LEU A 216 12.94 10.35 -8.85
C LEU A 216 11.96 9.20 -9.06
N LEU A 217 11.63 8.44 -8.01
CA LEU A 217 10.62 7.40 -8.05
C LEU A 217 9.28 7.91 -8.58
N LYS A 218 8.79 9.05 -8.06
CA LYS A 218 7.56 9.67 -8.55
C LYS A 218 7.65 10.03 -10.03
N ASN A 219 8.78 10.55 -10.48
CA ASN A 219 8.98 10.93 -11.88
C ASN A 219 8.95 9.71 -12.82
N ASP A 220 9.51 8.55 -12.41
CA ASP A 220 9.41 7.32 -13.20
C ASP A 220 7.95 6.97 -13.50
N TYR A 221 7.09 7.04 -12.49
CA TYR A 221 5.65 6.80 -12.67
C TYR A 221 4.99 7.83 -13.59
N LEU A 222 5.31 9.11 -13.42
CA LEU A 222 4.76 10.16 -14.29
C LEU A 222 5.16 9.97 -15.75
N GLU A 223 6.41 9.53 -16.03
CA GLU A 223 6.86 9.22 -17.38
C GLU A 223 6.19 7.95 -17.93
N ALA A 224 6.04 6.91 -17.12
CA ALA A 224 5.34 5.69 -17.51
C ALA A 224 3.87 5.98 -17.89
N PHE A 225 3.16 6.77 -17.08
CA PHE A 225 1.75 7.14 -17.32
C PHE A 225 1.53 8.09 -18.50
N LYS A 226 2.56 8.65 -19.10
CA LYS A 226 2.43 9.31 -20.43
C LYS A 226 2.20 8.30 -21.56
N GLN A 227 2.53 7.03 -21.34
CA GLN A 227 2.53 5.99 -22.36
C GLN A 227 1.43 4.95 -22.13
N VAL A 228 1.02 4.75 -20.86
CA VAL A 228 0.05 3.74 -20.43
C VAL A 228 -0.96 4.34 -19.47
N ASP A 229 -2.12 3.70 -19.37
CA ASP A 229 -3.21 4.12 -18.49
C ASP A 229 -3.08 3.49 -17.08
N PHE A 230 -2.50 2.29 -17.01
CA PHE A 230 -2.32 1.52 -15.78
C PHE A 230 -0.98 0.80 -15.76
N LEU A 231 -0.49 0.51 -14.53
CA LEU A 231 0.60 -0.42 -14.31
C LEU A 231 0.07 -1.66 -13.61
N VAL A 232 0.50 -2.85 -14.05
CA VAL A 232 0.03 -4.13 -13.54
C VAL A 232 1.23 -5.03 -13.20
N GLY A 233 1.15 -5.71 -12.05
CA GLY A 233 2.18 -6.65 -11.62
C GLY A 233 1.83 -7.35 -10.30
N PRO A 234 2.77 -8.09 -9.69
CA PRO A 234 2.55 -8.78 -8.43
C PRO A 234 2.32 -7.80 -7.28
N THR A 235 1.52 -8.20 -6.29
CA THR A 235 1.36 -7.42 -5.05
C THR A 235 2.48 -7.72 -4.06
N THR A 236 2.91 -8.98 -3.96
CA THR A 236 3.92 -9.47 -3.02
C THR A 236 4.93 -10.37 -3.72
N PRO A 237 6.19 -10.43 -3.26
CA PRO A 237 7.20 -11.29 -3.86
C PRO A 237 7.07 -12.77 -3.48
N SER A 238 6.39 -13.08 -2.38
CA SER A 238 6.17 -14.44 -1.91
C SER A 238 4.73 -14.70 -1.52
N LEU A 239 4.37 -15.97 -1.45
CA LEU A 239 3.07 -16.45 -0.96
C LEU A 239 2.86 -16.09 0.52
N PRO A 240 1.60 -16.14 1.01
CA PRO A 240 1.31 -16.03 2.44
C PRO A 240 2.13 -17.01 3.27
N PHE A 241 2.57 -16.59 4.45
CA PHE A 241 3.41 -17.35 5.36
C PHE A 241 2.68 -17.66 6.67
N LYS A 242 3.16 -18.65 7.41
CA LYS A 242 2.57 -19.05 8.69
C LYS A 242 2.79 -17.99 9.76
N MET A 243 1.86 -17.87 10.70
CA MET A 243 2.01 -16.98 11.85
C MET A 243 3.33 -17.27 12.59
N GLY A 244 4.11 -16.22 12.84
CA GLY A 244 5.40 -16.31 13.52
C GLY A 244 6.60 -16.64 12.62
N GLU A 245 6.40 -17.06 11.38
CA GLU A 245 7.48 -17.55 10.52
C GLU A 245 8.53 -16.48 10.15
N LYS A 246 8.11 -15.23 9.95
CA LYS A 246 9.02 -14.11 9.54
C LYS A 246 9.31 -13.11 10.65
N THR A 247 8.97 -13.41 11.90
CA THR A 247 9.11 -12.47 13.02
C THR A 247 10.55 -12.28 13.50
N THR A 248 11.44 -13.19 13.16
CA THR A 248 12.85 -13.19 13.63
C THR A 248 13.78 -12.33 12.77
N ASP A 249 13.43 -12.07 11.53
CA ASP A 249 14.22 -11.26 10.60
C ASP A 249 13.40 -10.09 10.04
N PRO A 250 13.55 -8.87 10.60
CA PRO A 250 12.83 -7.69 10.13
C PRO A 250 13.08 -7.37 8.65
N LEU A 251 14.26 -7.68 8.11
CA LEU A 251 14.60 -7.38 6.72
C LEU A 251 13.74 -8.20 5.75
N GLN A 252 13.49 -9.48 6.06
CA GLN A 252 12.59 -10.31 5.24
C GLN A 252 11.17 -9.75 5.20
N MET A 253 10.67 -9.25 6.36
CA MET A 253 9.37 -8.59 6.39
C MET A 253 9.36 -7.31 5.56
N TYR A 254 10.42 -6.52 5.60
CA TYR A 254 10.53 -5.27 4.84
C TYR A 254 10.58 -5.51 3.32
N LEU A 255 11.23 -6.58 2.87
CA LEU A 255 11.27 -6.95 1.46
C LEU A 255 9.91 -7.39 0.90
N MET A 256 8.96 -7.76 1.75
CA MET A 256 7.59 -8.06 1.31
C MET A 256 6.87 -6.84 0.72
N ASP A 257 7.32 -5.62 1.06
CA ASP A 257 6.72 -4.36 0.62
C ASP A 257 7.29 -3.86 -0.74
N VAL A 258 8.20 -4.61 -1.36
CA VAL A 258 8.99 -4.16 -2.53
C VAL A 258 8.14 -3.63 -3.69
N TYR A 259 6.97 -4.22 -3.94
CA TYR A 259 6.08 -3.82 -5.03
C TYR A 259 5.01 -2.81 -4.60
N THR A 260 4.81 -2.62 -3.30
CA THR A 260 3.70 -1.79 -2.79
C THR A 260 4.15 -0.40 -2.36
N VAL A 261 5.34 -0.25 -1.76
CA VAL A 261 5.82 1.04 -1.20
C VAL A 261 5.94 2.15 -2.25
N THR A 262 6.21 1.79 -3.49
CA THR A 262 6.39 2.75 -4.59
C THR A 262 5.14 3.59 -4.84
N ALA A 263 3.95 2.98 -4.81
CA ALA A 263 2.69 3.69 -4.95
C ALA A 263 2.44 4.68 -3.79
N ASN A 264 2.88 4.35 -2.56
CA ASN A 264 2.80 5.28 -1.43
C ASN A 264 3.78 6.44 -1.59
N LEU A 265 5.04 6.16 -1.96
CA LEU A 265 6.06 7.18 -2.19
C LEU A 265 5.65 8.16 -3.29
N ALA A 266 4.99 7.67 -4.34
CA ALA A 266 4.48 8.49 -5.44
C ALA A 266 3.09 9.11 -5.16
N GLY A 267 2.37 8.65 -4.13
CA GLY A 267 1.00 9.12 -3.79
C GLY A 267 -0.11 8.58 -4.68
N LEU A 268 0.16 7.52 -5.46
CA LEU A 268 -0.73 6.94 -6.47
C LEU A 268 -1.83 6.07 -5.87
N PRO A 269 -2.99 5.92 -6.52
CA PRO A 269 -3.94 4.87 -6.18
C PRO A 269 -3.41 3.50 -6.62
N GLY A 270 -3.72 2.47 -5.85
CA GLY A 270 -3.38 1.09 -6.18
C GLY A 270 -4.38 0.12 -5.58
N LEU A 271 -4.78 -0.87 -6.36
CA LEU A 271 -5.73 -1.89 -5.97
C LEU A 271 -5.06 -3.26 -6.08
N ALA A 272 -5.22 -4.08 -5.06
CA ALA A 272 -4.87 -5.50 -5.10
C ALA A 272 -6.14 -6.33 -5.23
N LEU A 273 -6.12 -7.35 -6.10
CA LEU A 273 -7.19 -8.32 -6.25
C LEU A 273 -6.62 -9.74 -6.43
N PRO A 274 -7.37 -10.78 -6.04
CA PRO A 274 -6.95 -12.16 -6.26
C PRO A 274 -6.86 -12.48 -7.77
N CYS A 275 -5.78 -13.15 -8.19
CA CYS A 275 -5.60 -13.59 -9.57
C CYS A 275 -5.36 -15.10 -9.69
N GLY A 276 -5.44 -15.83 -8.58
CA GLY A 276 -5.29 -17.29 -8.54
C GLY A 276 -4.93 -17.79 -7.17
N PHE A 277 -4.61 -19.07 -7.11
CA PHE A 277 -4.14 -19.77 -5.90
C PHE A 277 -2.88 -20.57 -6.21
N SER A 278 -2.02 -20.74 -5.22
CA SER A 278 -0.87 -21.63 -5.30
C SER A 278 -1.30 -23.11 -5.33
N GLN A 279 -0.36 -24.01 -5.55
CA GLN A 279 -0.60 -25.46 -5.48
C GLN A 279 -1.09 -25.90 -4.09
N GLU A 280 -0.73 -25.17 -3.04
CA GLU A 280 -1.17 -25.39 -1.66
C GLU A 280 -2.49 -24.68 -1.32
N GLY A 281 -3.15 -24.05 -2.28
CA GLY A 281 -4.41 -23.31 -2.10
C GLY A 281 -4.24 -21.93 -1.43
N LEU A 282 -3.02 -21.39 -1.36
CA LEU A 282 -2.77 -20.06 -0.84
C LEU A 282 -3.09 -18.98 -1.91
N PRO A 283 -3.76 -17.87 -1.55
CA PRO A 283 -4.14 -16.85 -2.51
C PRO A 283 -2.95 -16.12 -3.11
N ILE A 284 -3.07 -15.75 -4.37
CA ILE A 284 -2.12 -14.93 -5.11
C ILE A 284 -2.79 -13.64 -5.53
N GLY A 285 -2.17 -12.50 -5.16
CA GLY A 285 -2.68 -11.17 -5.48
C GLY A 285 -1.89 -10.47 -6.58
N LEU A 286 -2.63 -9.92 -7.53
CA LEU A 286 -2.14 -8.97 -8.52
C LEU A 286 -2.45 -7.55 -8.05
N GLN A 287 -1.60 -6.57 -8.33
CA GLN A 287 -1.93 -5.15 -8.14
C GLN A 287 -2.06 -4.41 -9.47
N ILE A 288 -2.97 -3.44 -9.47
CA ILE A 288 -3.15 -2.45 -10.54
C ILE A 288 -2.90 -1.09 -9.92
N GLN A 289 -2.07 -0.26 -10.56
CA GLN A 289 -1.82 1.12 -10.17
C GLN A 289 -2.25 2.05 -11.30
N ALA A 290 -2.80 3.22 -10.96
CA ALA A 290 -3.28 4.21 -11.92
C ALA A 290 -2.69 5.60 -11.65
N PRO A 291 -2.80 6.55 -12.58
CA PRO A 291 -2.51 7.96 -12.31
C PRO A 291 -3.31 8.50 -11.14
N HIS A 292 -2.84 9.60 -10.56
CA HIS A 292 -3.55 10.26 -9.46
C HIS A 292 -5.00 10.59 -9.84
N PHE A 293 -5.92 10.24 -8.94
CA PHE A 293 -7.36 10.51 -9.05
C PHE A 293 -8.06 9.81 -10.23
N GLU A 294 -7.52 8.71 -10.69
CA GLU A 294 -8.15 7.85 -11.71
C GLU A 294 -8.75 6.57 -11.08
N GLU A 295 -9.25 6.69 -9.84
CA GLU A 295 -9.85 5.56 -9.11
C GLU A 295 -11.05 4.94 -9.85
N ALA A 296 -11.90 5.74 -10.49
CA ALA A 296 -13.04 5.21 -11.24
C ALA A 296 -12.59 4.31 -12.41
N LYS A 297 -11.59 4.75 -13.19
CA LYS A 297 -11.02 3.92 -14.26
C LYS A 297 -10.30 2.70 -13.72
N LEU A 298 -9.58 2.84 -12.59
CA LEU A 298 -8.92 1.73 -11.91
C LEU A 298 -9.91 0.66 -11.48
N LEU A 299 -11.01 1.06 -10.86
CA LEU A 299 -12.09 0.16 -10.44
C LEU A 299 -12.79 -0.50 -11.63
N ARG A 300 -13.03 0.25 -12.72
CA ARG A 300 -13.58 -0.30 -13.97
C ARG A 300 -12.70 -1.42 -14.54
N LEU A 301 -11.38 -1.19 -14.64
CA LEU A 301 -10.44 -2.20 -15.13
C LEU A 301 -10.39 -3.41 -14.19
N ALA A 302 -10.31 -3.17 -12.88
CA ALA A 302 -10.27 -4.22 -11.88
C ALA A 302 -11.55 -5.08 -11.88
N HIS A 303 -12.73 -4.46 -12.03
CA HIS A 303 -14.01 -5.15 -12.10
C HIS A 303 -14.13 -6.04 -13.34
N ALA A 304 -13.68 -5.55 -14.50
CA ALA A 304 -13.69 -6.36 -15.74
C ALA A 304 -12.71 -7.55 -15.61
N LEU A 305 -11.54 -7.33 -15.04
CA LEU A 305 -10.56 -8.39 -14.81
C LEU A 305 -11.06 -9.41 -13.78
N GLU A 306 -11.66 -8.99 -12.67
CA GLU A 306 -12.23 -9.85 -11.65
C GLU A 306 -13.30 -10.78 -12.24
N ALA A 307 -14.20 -10.22 -13.05
CA ALA A 307 -15.28 -10.98 -13.71
C ALA A 307 -14.74 -12.05 -14.68
N GLU A 308 -13.71 -11.72 -15.47
CA GLU A 308 -13.14 -12.65 -16.46
C GLU A 308 -12.26 -13.71 -15.82
N LEU A 309 -11.51 -13.36 -14.76
CA LEU A 309 -10.70 -14.34 -14.02
C LEU A 309 -11.56 -15.37 -13.30
N GLY A 310 -12.75 -15.00 -12.81
CA GLY A 310 -13.67 -15.90 -12.14
C GLY A 310 -13.03 -16.67 -10.97
N VAL A 311 -12.12 -16.02 -10.22
CA VAL A 311 -11.37 -16.68 -9.14
C VAL A 311 -12.30 -17.05 -8.01
N GLU A 312 -12.67 -18.33 -7.94
CA GLU A 312 -13.44 -18.88 -6.84
C GLU A 312 -12.55 -19.10 -5.62
N ARG A 313 -12.99 -18.62 -4.47
CA ARG A 313 -12.28 -18.83 -3.20
C ARG A 313 -12.52 -20.26 -2.74
N PRO A 314 -11.48 -20.99 -2.30
CA PRO A 314 -11.68 -22.27 -1.66
C PRO A 314 -12.52 -22.07 -0.40
N GLU A 315 -13.44 -23.00 -0.14
CA GLU A 315 -14.16 -23.06 1.13
C GLU A 315 -13.13 -23.19 2.27
N LEU A 316 -13.10 -22.21 3.15
CA LEU A 316 -12.27 -22.30 4.34
C LEU A 316 -12.88 -23.39 5.23
N ALA A 317 -12.11 -24.45 5.51
CA ALA A 317 -12.44 -25.39 6.56
C ALA A 317 -12.39 -24.63 7.90
N VAL A 318 -13.56 -24.18 8.34
CA VAL A 318 -13.68 -23.61 9.68
C VAL A 318 -13.83 -24.81 10.61
N ASP A 319 -12.75 -25.22 11.24
CA ASP A 319 -12.82 -26.12 12.38
C ASP A 319 -13.69 -25.43 13.46
N ARG A 320 -14.89 -25.99 13.64
CA ARG A 320 -15.88 -25.53 14.62
C ARG A 320 -15.50 -26.00 16.01
#